data_a43ad37e5a5a6e3f8e64f019f6b99170
#
_entry.id   a43ad37e5a5a6e3f8e64f019f6b99170
#
_cell.length_a   1.000
_cell.length_b   1.000
_cell.length_c   1.000
_cell.angle_alpha   90.00
_cell.angle_beta   90.00
_cell.angle_gamma   90.00
#
_symmetry.space_group_name_H-M   'P 1'
#
loop_
_entity.id
_entity.type
_entity.pdbx_description
1 polymer ?
#
loop_
_entity_poly.entity_id
_entity_poly.type
_entity_poly.pdbx_seq_one_letter_code
_entity_poly.pdbx_strand_id
1 'polypeptide(L)'
;EMAQTYGIVYQSCPPYEVLYTKWLSYGDIIRLKRVEEMVELYYNSNQFTHLIPVLQSRFENPFAMYDKLADFYHEKGYFVHTPARAYRYQVLLEFAQQEDPDGMELYRELAVYDLYLRENAKCRPAFALDEKPYHDQIVEFYQEEEKNRTYLPGYEEYHAKQLQRMTHLEVFSWPVQKKAWELISMLKRGEVPETKTAILFDYQNRDRLTDNARTAVVELPTAADAKPTAGQATVADAEAVTATGKGAAD
;
A
#
# COMPACT_ATOMS: atom_id res chain seq x y z
N GLU A 1 11.15 27.62 -41.76
CA GLU A 1 12.11 28.62 -41.22
C GLU A 1 12.55 28.27 -39.80
N MET A 2 11.66 28.07 -38.82
CA MET A 2 12.06 27.73 -37.43
C MET A 2 12.84 26.42 -37.34
N ALA A 3 12.42 25.36 -38.04
CA ALA A 3 13.13 24.07 -38.00
C ALA A 3 14.59 24.20 -38.48
N GLN A 4 14.84 25.00 -39.53
CA GLN A 4 16.18 25.26 -40.02
C GLN A 4 17.02 26.10 -39.04
N THR A 5 16.43 27.13 -38.42
CA THR A 5 17.12 27.99 -37.45
C THR A 5 17.56 27.23 -36.21
N TYR A 6 16.76 26.29 -35.76
CA TYR A 6 16.99 25.53 -34.52
C TYR A 6 17.53 24.12 -34.78
N GLY A 7 17.79 23.76 -36.05
CA GLY A 7 18.31 22.44 -36.43
C GLY A 7 17.37 21.31 -36.02
N ILE A 8 16.05 21.55 -36.04
CA ILE A 8 15.06 20.56 -35.65
C ILE A 8 14.86 19.58 -36.80
N VAL A 9 15.04 18.31 -36.51
CA VAL A 9 14.79 17.20 -37.44
C VAL A 9 13.64 16.37 -36.91
N TYR A 10 12.66 16.14 -37.78
CA TYR A 10 11.47 15.35 -37.51
C TYR A 10 11.53 13.98 -38.18
N GLN A 11 10.83 13.01 -37.62
CA GLN A 11 10.53 11.76 -38.29
C GLN A 11 9.71 12.04 -39.57
N SER A 12 10.00 11.33 -40.68
CA SER A 12 9.37 11.57 -41.96
C SER A 12 7.92 11.06 -42.12
N CYS A 13 7.46 10.24 -41.15
CA CYS A 13 6.13 9.67 -41.07
C CYS A 13 5.45 9.96 -39.72
N PRO A 14 4.10 9.91 -39.66
CA PRO A 14 3.36 10.08 -38.44
C PRO A 14 3.90 9.17 -37.31
N PRO A 15 3.96 9.68 -36.11
CA PRO A 15 3.44 10.94 -35.58
C PRO A 15 4.35 12.19 -35.74
N TYR A 16 5.33 12.17 -36.62
CA TYR A 16 6.22 13.31 -36.95
C TYR A 16 7.00 13.81 -35.70
N GLU A 17 7.44 12.92 -34.88
CA GLU A 17 8.17 13.26 -33.66
C GLU A 17 9.52 13.91 -33.95
N VAL A 18 9.95 14.78 -33.04
CA VAL A 18 11.31 15.36 -33.08
C VAL A 18 12.33 14.29 -32.81
N LEU A 19 13.28 14.11 -33.73
CA LEU A 19 14.38 13.17 -33.59
C LEU A 19 15.57 13.78 -32.86
N TYR A 20 15.92 15.03 -33.20
CA TYR A 20 16.97 15.79 -32.54
C TYR A 20 16.83 17.29 -32.86
N THR A 21 17.53 18.09 -32.09
CA THR A 21 17.67 19.53 -32.32
C THR A 21 19.16 19.93 -32.24
N LYS A 22 19.46 21.17 -32.48
CA LYS A 22 20.84 21.67 -32.30
C LYS A 22 21.35 21.58 -30.84
N TRP A 23 20.46 21.42 -29.85
CA TRP A 23 20.79 21.34 -28.43
C TRP A 23 20.59 19.96 -27.81
N LEU A 24 19.70 19.15 -28.39
CA LEU A 24 19.36 17.82 -27.91
C LEU A 24 19.72 16.79 -28.97
N SER A 25 20.56 15.84 -28.60
CA SER A 25 20.86 14.69 -29.45
C SER A 25 19.67 13.74 -29.54
N TYR A 26 19.72 12.80 -30.49
CA TYR A 26 18.72 11.72 -30.57
C TYR A 26 18.67 10.89 -29.27
N GLY A 27 19.83 10.61 -28.66
CA GLY A 27 19.92 9.92 -27.39
C GLY A 27 19.23 10.68 -26.25
N ASP A 28 19.38 12.02 -26.21
CA ASP A 28 18.69 12.86 -25.20
C ASP A 28 17.17 12.81 -25.40
N ILE A 29 16.67 12.84 -26.63
CA ILE A 29 15.24 12.72 -26.90
C ILE A 29 14.70 11.37 -26.44
N ILE A 30 15.39 10.27 -26.72
CA ILE A 30 14.99 8.93 -26.25
C ILE A 30 14.97 8.86 -24.72
N ARG A 31 15.99 9.42 -24.05
CA ARG A 31 16.04 9.49 -22.59
C ARG A 31 14.86 10.28 -22.03
N LEU A 32 14.59 11.45 -22.55
CA LEU A 32 13.45 12.27 -22.12
C LEU A 32 12.11 11.57 -22.29
N LYS A 33 11.89 10.83 -23.41
CA LYS A 33 10.68 10.03 -23.59
C LYS A 33 10.52 8.92 -22.57
N ARG A 34 11.62 8.25 -22.19
CA ARG A 34 11.58 7.24 -21.13
C ARG A 34 11.22 7.87 -19.77
N VAL A 35 11.79 9.04 -19.46
CA VAL A 35 11.44 9.80 -18.25
C VAL A 35 9.97 10.22 -18.26
N GLU A 36 9.47 10.71 -19.41
CA GLU A 36 8.06 11.07 -19.60
C GLU A 36 7.15 9.87 -19.29
N GLU A 37 7.45 8.68 -19.81
CA GLU A 37 6.68 7.47 -19.52
C GLU A 37 6.68 7.13 -18.01
N MET A 38 7.79 7.31 -17.31
CA MET A 38 7.84 7.11 -15.85
C MET A 38 6.96 8.12 -15.12
N VAL A 39 6.94 9.38 -15.55
CA VAL A 39 6.06 10.41 -14.98
C VAL A 39 4.60 10.06 -15.22
N GLU A 40 4.22 9.61 -16.42
CA GLU A 40 2.86 9.17 -16.72
C GLU A 40 2.43 7.98 -15.85
N LEU A 41 3.28 6.97 -15.69
CA LEU A 41 2.96 5.76 -14.96
C LEU A 41 2.91 5.96 -13.43
N TYR A 42 3.76 6.82 -12.87
CA TYR A 42 3.98 6.91 -11.43
C TYR A 42 3.51 8.23 -10.80
N TYR A 43 3.45 9.31 -11.57
CA TYR A 43 2.97 10.60 -11.08
C TYR A 43 1.55 10.91 -11.60
N ASN A 44 1.37 11.02 -12.92
CA ASN A 44 0.10 11.43 -13.51
C ASN A 44 -1.02 10.40 -13.30
N SER A 45 -0.68 9.13 -13.11
CA SER A 45 -1.65 8.09 -12.77
C SER A 45 -2.37 8.31 -11.44
N ASN A 46 -1.83 9.16 -10.55
CA ASN A 46 -2.28 9.35 -9.16
C ASN A 46 -2.36 8.04 -8.36
N GLN A 47 -1.60 7.02 -8.74
CA GLN A 47 -1.61 5.71 -8.11
C GLN A 47 -0.72 5.65 -6.87
N PHE A 48 0.30 6.51 -6.80
CA PHE A 48 1.38 6.48 -5.80
C PHE A 48 1.52 7.82 -5.07
N THR A 49 0.40 8.36 -4.59
CA THR A 49 0.33 9.72 -4.05
C THR A 49 1.06 9.91 -2.72
N HIS A 50 1.32 8.82 -1.99
CA HIS A 50 2.04 8.83 -0.71
C HIS A 50 3.46 8.28 -0.86
N LEU A 51 3.65 7.19 -1.59
CA LEU A 51 4.97 6.57 -1.77
C LEU A 51 5.94 7.46 -2.57
N ILE A 52 5.51 7.96 -3.73
CA ILE A 52 6.40 8.74 -4.63
C ILE A 52 7.00 9.98 -3.95
N PRO A 53 6.23 10.84 -3.25
CA PRO A 53 6.80 12.02 -2.62
C PRO A 53 7.86 11.70 -1.54
N VAL A 54 7.70 10.59 -0.83
CA VAL A 54 8.66 10.18 0.21
C VAL A 54 9.92 9.60 -0.45
N LEU A 55 9.78 8.68 -1.40
CA LEU A 55 10.89 8.11 -2.15
C LEU A 55 11.69 9.18 -2.90
N GLN A 56 11.00 10.13 -3.56
CA GLN A 56 11.60 11.24 -4.29
C GLN A 56 12.53 12.10 -3.42
N SER A 57 12.24 12.23 -2.12
CA SER A 57 13.07 13.01 -1.19
C SER A 57 14.49 12.45 -0.99
N ARG A 58 14.77 11.25 -1.47
CA ARG A 58 16.07 10.58 -1.42
C ARG A 58 16.98 10.94 -2.61
N PHE A 59 16.41 11.63 -3.59
CA PHE A 59 17.13 12.05 -4.80
C PHE A 59 17.39 13.55 -4.78
N GLU A 60 18.34 14.00 -5.57
CA GLU A 60 18.71 15.41 -5.68
C GLU A 60 17.52 16.29 -6.12
N ASN A 61 16.75 15.76 -7.06
CA ASN A 61 15.56 16.42 -7.60
C ASN A 61 14.61 15.37 -8.22
N PRO A 62 13.36 15.75 -8.56
CA PRO A 62 12.39 14.83 -9.17
C PRO A 62 12.88 14.19 -10.47
N PHE A 63 13.53 14.97 -11.32
CA PHE A 63 14.05 14.47 -12.60
C PHE A 63 15.05 13.34 -12.38
N ALA A 64 15.99 13.49 -11.43
CA ALA A 64 16.99 12.48 -11.11
C ALA A 64 16.37 11.14 -10.68
N MET A 65 15.26 11.17 -9.93
CA MET A 65 14.54 9.95 -9.56
C MET A 65 13.90 9.27 -10.78
N TYR A 66 13.15 10.03 -11.61
CA TYR A 66 12.48 9.45 -12.77
C TYR A 66 13.44 8.99 -13.85
N ASP A 67 14.59 9.64 -14.00
CA ASP A 67 15.65 9.25 -14.90
C ASP A 67 16.27 7.90 -14.49
N LYS A 68 16.59 7.72 -13.21
CA LYS A 68 17.07 6.43 -12.68
C LYS A 68 15.99 5.34 -12.76
N LEU A 69 14.71 5.69 -12.52
CA LEU A 69 13.61 4.74 -12.67
C LEU A 69 13.46 4.32 -14.14
N ALA A 70 13.68 5.23 -15.09
CA ALA A 70 13.69 4.92 -16.51
C ALA A 70 14.84 3.99 -16.90
N ASP A 71 16.03 4.18 -16.33
CA ASP A 71 17.15 3.26 -16.52
C ASP A 71 16.85 1.87 -15.94
N PHE A 72 16.27 1.80 -14.73
CA PHE A 72 15.81 0.56 -14.12
C PHE A 72 14.79 -0.18 -15.01
N TYR A 73 13.80 0.56 -15.55
CA TYR A 73 12.82 0.01 -16.51
C TYR A 73 13.47 -0.54 -17.77
N HIS A 74 14.49 0.16 -18.27
CA HIS A 74 15.24 -0.28 -19.45
C HIS A 74 16.02 -1.58 -19.18
N GLU A 75 16.73 -1.65 -18.08
CA GLU A 75 17.49 -2.82 -17.66
C GLU A 75 16.61 -4.06 -17.46
N LYS A 76 15.41 -3.87 -16.90
CA LYS A 76 14.43 -4.93 -16.67
C LYS A 76 13.60 -5.29 -17.90
N GLY A 77 13.72 -4.54 -19.01
CA GLY A 77 12.95 -4.75 -20.24
C GLY A 77 11.49 -4.34 -20.13
N TYR A 78 11.11 -3.53 -19.14
CA TYR A 78 9.73 -3.14 -18.88
C TYR A 78 9.13 -2.16 -19.91
N PHE A 79 9.94 -1.53 -20.73
CA PHE A 79 9.45 -0.76 -21.89
C PHE A 79 8.95 -1.66 -23.03
N VAL A 80 9.40 -2.91 -23.08
CA VAL A 80 8.92 -3.92 -24.06
C VAL A 80 7.74 -4.70 -23.51
N HIS A 81 7.79 -5.02 -22.21
CA HIS A 81 6.77 -5.78 -21.48
C HIS A 81 6.26 -4.94 -20.32
N THR A 82 5.42 -3.95 -20.64
CA THR A 82 4.92 -2.98 -19.64
C THR A 82 4.21 -3.68 -18.48
N PRO A 83 4.65 -3.43 -17.23
CA PRO A 83 4.05 -4.02 -16.05
C PRO A 83 2.56 -3.68 -15.92
N ALA A 84 1.74 -4.70 -15.60
CA ALA A 84 0.35 -4.48 -15.28
C ALA A 84 0.21 -3.50 -14.09
N ARG A 85 -0.89 -2.76 -14.05
CA ARG A 85 -1.14 -1.72 -13.04
C ARG A 85 -0.90 -2.21 -11.59
N ALA A 86 -1.40 -3.39 -11.24
CA ALA A 86 -1.20 -3.98 -9.91
C ALA A 86 0.27 -4.36 -9.65
N TYR A 87 1.01 -4.75 -10.67
CA TYR A 87 2.42 -5.13 -10.56
C TYR A 87 3.37 -3.92 -10.43
N ARG A 88 2.92 -2.72 -10.81
CA ARG A 88 3.73 -1.49 -10.70
C ARG A 88 4.13 -1.15 -9.26
N TYR A 89 3.32 -1.54 -8.27
CA TYR A 89 3.70 -1.43 -6.84
C TYR A 89 4.95 -2.24 -6.52
N GLN A 90 4.99 -3.48 -7.00
CA GLN A 90 6.14 -4.36 -6.81
C GLN A 90 7.39 -3.82 -7.51
N VAL A 91 7.25 -3.35 -8.76
CA VAL A 91 8.35 -2.75 -9.54
C VAL A 91 8.92 -1.53 -8.83
N LEU A 92 8.06 -0.64 -8.30
CA LEU A 92 8.50 0.54 -7.57
C LEU A 92 9.22 0.19 -6.27
N LEU A 93 8.75 -0.86 -5.56
CA LEU A 93 9.43 -1.35 -4.36
C LEU A 93 10.79 -2.02 -4.67
N GLU A 94 10.91 -2.73 -5.79
CA GLU A 94 12.20 -3.26 -6.25
C GLU A 94 13.19 -2.14 -6.58
N PHE A 95 12.73 -1.09 -7.24
CA PHE A 95 13.52 0.11 -7.49
C PHE A 95 13.93 0.80 -6.16
N ALA A 96 12.99 0.99 -5.24
CA ALA A 96 13.25 1.57 -3.93
C ALA A 96 14.25 0.74 -3.11
N GLN A 97 14.18 -0.60 -3.17
CA GLN A 97 15.14 -1.50 -2.51
C GLN A 97 16.55 -1.32 -3.03
N GLN A 98 16.71 -1.00 -4.33
CA GLN A 98 18.02 -0.75 -4.94
C GLN A 98 18.58 0.62 -4.55
N GLU A 99 17.75 1.66 -4.52
CA GLU A 99 18.18 3.05 -4.34
C GLU A 99 18.23 3.50 -2.87
N ASP A 100 17.36 2.99 -2.02
CA ASP A 100 17.25 3.35 -0.59
C ASP A 100 16.72 2.18 0.26
N PRO A 101 17.55 1.15 0.50
CA PRO A 101 17.15 -0.04 1.28
C PRO A 101 16.72 0.28 2.71
N ASP A 102 17.24 1.35 3.31
CA ASP A 102 16.96 1.74 4.70
C ASP A 102 15.51 2.24 4.88
N GLY A 103 14.88 2.76 3.82
CA GLY A 103 13.51 3.24 3.82
C GLY A 103 12.45 2.17 3.58
N MET A 104 12.83 0.92 3.34
CA MET A 104 11.94 -0.11 2.80
C MET A 104 10.73 -0.44 3.68
N GLU A 105 10.84 -0.37 5.00
CA GLU A 105 9.69 -0.61 5.88
C GLU A 105 8.58 0.41 5.61
N LEU A 106 8.94 1.69 5.58
CA LEU A 106 8.00 2.77 5.27
C LEU A 106 7.47 2.66 3.83
N TYR A 107 8.34 2.38 2.85
CA TYR A 107 7.92 2.30 1.44
C TYR A 107 6.91 1.18 1.18
N ARG A 108 7.06 0.02 1.82
CA ARG A 108 6.09 -1.09 1.74
C ARG A 108 4.73 -0.67 2.29
N GLU A 109 4.70 -0.03 3.44
CA GLU A 109 3.45 0.42 4.06
C GLU A 109 2.78 1.54 3.25
N LEU A 110 3.55 2.47 2.68
CA LEU A 110 3.01 3.48 1.78
C LEU A 110 2.46 2.89 0.48
N ALA A 111 3.11 1.84 -0.06
CA ALA A 111 2.59 1.11 -1.22
C ALA A 111 1.26 0.41 -0.90
N VAL A 112 1.14 -0.19 0.29
CA VAL A 112 -0.11 -0.80 0.76
C VAL A 112 -1.19 0.26 0.94
N TYR A 113 -0.85 1.40 1.54
CA TYR A 113 -1.77 2.50 1.74
C TYR A 113 -2.29 3.07 0.41
N ASP A 114 -1.39 3.37 -0.54
CA ASP A 114 -1.75 3.85 -1.88
C ASP A 114 -2.62 2.83 -2.64
N LEU A 115 -2.35 1.52 -2.49
CA LEU A 115 -3.16 0.47 -3.09
C LEU A 115 -4.59 0.49 -2.54
N TYR A 116 -4.74 0.44 -1.22
CA TYR A 116 -6.07 0.41 -0.59
C TYR A 116 -6.83 1.75 -0.68
N LEU A 117 -6.16 2.86 -0.85
CA LEU A 117 -6.84 4.12 -1.21
C LEU A 117 -7.57 4.00 -2.56
N ARG A 118 -7.00 3.28 -3.52
CA ARG A 118 -7.53 3.21 -4.89
C ARG A 118 -8.50 2.06 -5.10
N GLU A 119 -8.27 0.91 -4.49
CA GLU A 119 -9.03 -0.29 -4.79
C GLU A 119 -9.19 -1.23 -3.58
N ASN A 120 -10.37 -1.81 -3.48
CA ASN A 120 -10.63 -2.91 -2.56
C ASN A 120 -10.03 -4.20 -3.16
N ALA A 121 -8.74 -4.40 -2.94
CA ALA A 121 -8.03 -5.54 -3.50
C ALA A 121 -8.59 -6.86 -2.93
N LYS A 122 -9.01 -7.76 -3.82
CA LYS A 122 -9.56 -9.08 -3.44
C LYS A 122 -8.52 -9.99 -2.78
N CYS A 123 -7.27 -9.82 -3.14
CA CYS A 123 -6.15 -10.58 -2.60
C CYS A 123 -5.18 -9.60 -1.93
N ARG A 124 -4.72 -9.97 -0.73
CA ARG A 124 -3.70 -9.21 -0.03
C ARG A 124 -2.41 -9.17 -0.85
N PRO A 125 -1.79 -8.01 -1.07
CA PRO A 125 -0.54 -7.92 -1.82
C PRO A 125 0.60 -8.61 -1.07
N ALA A 126 1.49 -9.28 -1.80
CA ALA A 126 2.61 -10.03 -1.21
C ALA A 126 3.61 -9.16 -0.44
N PHE A 127 3.65 -7.85 -0.73
CA PHE A 127 4.50 -6.88 -0.04
C PHE A 127 3.86 -6.31 1.25
N ALA A 128 2.58 -6.61 1.54
CA ALA A 128 1.93 -6.18 2.78
C ALA A 128 2.45 -7.00 3.98
N LEU A 129 2.44 -6.37 5.15
CA LEU A 129 2.78 -7.02 6.41
C LEU A 129 1.80 -8.14 6.75
N ASP A 130 2.21 -9.07 7.63
CA ASP A 130 1.33 -10.16 8.06
C ASP A 130 0.19 -9.60 8.92
N GLU A 131 -1.05 -9.87 8.51
CA GLU A 131 -2.28 -9.44 9.19
C GLU A 131 -2.68 -10.40 10.33
N LYS A 132 -2.16 -11.62 10.35
CA LYS A 132 -2.55 -12.65 11.32
C LYS A 132 -2.55 -12.17 12.78
N PRO A 133 -1.56 -11.37 13.24
CA PRO A 133 -1.54 -10.89 14.62
C PRO A 133 -2.74 -10.01 15.01
N TYR A 134 -3.43 -9.43 14.02
CA TYR A 134 -4.55 -8.50 14.20
C TYR A 134 -5.90 -9.08 13.80
N HIS A 135 -5.93 -10.34 13.32
CA HIS A 135 -7.13 -10.94 12.76
C HIS A 135 -8.32 -10.88 13.73
N ASP A 136 -8.12 -11.29 14.98
CA ASP A 136 -9.18 -11.33 15.99
C ASP A 136 -9.68 -9.92 16.33
N GLN A 137 -8.79 -8.95 16.45
CA GLN A 137 -9.11 -7.54 16.69
C GLN A 137 -9.88 -6.92 15.53
N ILE A 138 -9.54 -7.28 14.28
CA ILE A 138 -10.26 -6.83 13.10
C ILE A 138 -11.68 -7.42 13.07
N VAL A 139 -11.83 -8.69 13.40
CA VAL A 139 -13.15 -9.34 13.49
C VAL A 139 -14.00 -8.68 14.56
N GLU A 140 -13.44 -8.44 15.74
CA GLU A 140 -14.12 -7.78 16.86
C GLU A 140 -14.52 -6.34 16.50
N PHE A 141 -13.63 -5.57 15.87
CA PHE A 141 -13.93 -4.24 15.36
C PHE A 141 -15.19 -4.21 14.49
N TYR A 142 -15.31 -5.11 13.52
CA TYR A 142 -16.51 -5.16 12.67
C TYR A 142 -17.77 -5.60 13.42
N GLN A 143 -17.65 -6.44 14.45
CA GLN A 143 -18.77 -6.82 15.30
C GLN A 143 -19.25 -5.65 16.18
N GLU A 144 -18.34 -4.81 16.64
CA GLU A 144 -18.66 -3.58 17.37
C GLU A 144 -19.26 -2.53 16.45
N GLU A 145 -18.72 -2.36 15.25
CA GLU A 145 -19.26 -1.45 14.23
C GLU A 145 -20.67 -1.84 13.79
N GLU A 146 -20.99 -3.14 13.74
CA GLU A 146 -22.38 -3.59 13.50
C GLU A 146 -23.36 -3.06 14.55
N LYS A 147 -22.91 -2.86 15.80
CA LYS A 147 -23.75 -2.38 16.90
C LYS A 147 -23.74 -0.87 17.05
N ASN A 148 -22.55 -0.28 16.98
CA ASN A 148 -22.30 1.10 17.43
C ASN A 148 -22.25 2.12 16.29
N ARG A 149 -21.86 1.70 15.08
CA ARG A 149 -21.72 2.57 13.88
C ARG A 149 -20.84 3.81 14.12
N THR A 150 -19.80 3.66 14.88
CA THR A 150 -18.92 4.77 15.27
C THR A 150 -18.19 5.36 14.07
N TYR A 151 -17.64 4.49 13.20
CA TYR A 151 -16.84 4.88 12.03
C TYR A 151 -17.58 4.71 10.71
N LEU A 152 -18.68 3.92 10.71
CA LEU A 152 -19.49 3.61 9.52
C LEU A 152 -20.97 4.06 9.70
N PRO A 153 -21.23 5.36 9.95
CA PRO A 153 -22.60 5.87 9.97
C PRO A 153 -23.22 5.75 8.57
N GLY A 154 -24.49 5.39 8.50
CA GLY A 154 -25.21 5.17 7.23
C GLY A 154 -25.15 3.73 6.72
N TYR A 155 -24.59 2.81 7.51
CA TYR A 155 -24.53 1.38 7.19
C TYR A 155 -25.41 0.53 8.12
N GLU A 156 -26.48 1.10 8.69
CA GLU A 156 -27.32 0.47 9.73
C GLU A 156 -27.92 -0.87 9.30
N GLU A 157 -28.16 -1.05 8.00
CA GLU A 157 -28.77 -2.27 7.44
C GLU A 157 -27.77 -3.42 7.23
N TYR A 158 -26.45 -3.17 7.43
CA TYR A 158 -25.42 -4.14 7.07
C TYR A 158 -24.83 -4.83 8.30
N HIS A 159 -24.67 -6.16 8.22
CA HIS A 159 -24.00 -6.96 9.24
C HIS A 159 -22.46 -6.92 9.10
N ALA A 160 -21.73 -7.29 10.15
CA ALA A 160 -20.27 -7.27 10.21
C ALA A 160 -19.56 -7.86 8.98
N LYS A 161 -20.02 -9.03 8.48
CA LYS A 161 -19.45 -9.65 7.26
C LYS A 161 -19.69 -8.84 5.99
N GLN A 162 -20.76 -8.08 5.92
CA GLN A 162 -21.05 -7.21 4.78
C GLN A 162 -20.20 -5.95 4.86
N LEU A 163 -20.07 -5.35 6.04
CA LEU A 163 -19.19 -4.22 6.30
C LEU A 163 -17.74 -4.56 5.88
N GLN A 164 -17.23 -5.73 6.28
CA GLN A 164 -15.92 -6.22 5.90
C GLN A 164 -15.71 -6.39 4.39
N ARG A 165 -16.78 -6.65 3.61
CA ARG A 165 -16.70 -6.73 2.15
C ARG A 165 -16.74 -5.37 1.46
N MET A 166 -17.37 -4.39 2.10
CA MET A 166 -17.58 -3.04 1.57
C MET A 166 -16.46 -2.07 1.95
N THR A 167 -15.70 -2.43 2.96
CA THR A 167 -14.59 -1.66 3.51
C THR A 167 -13.33 -2.52 3.61
N HIS A 168 -12.21 -1.93 3.97
CA HIS A 168 -10.99 -2.65 4.34
C HIS A 168 -10.38 -2.01 5.58
N LEU A 169 -9.90 -2.83 6.51
CA LEU A 169 -9.20 -2.37 7.70
C LEU A 169 -7.76 -2.89 7.66
N GLU A 170 -6.80 -1.98 7.69
CA GLU A 170 -5.38 -2.30 7.64
C GLU A 170 -4.63 -1.70 8.83
N VAL A 171 -3.65 -2.44 9.36
CA VAL A 171 -2.81 -2.00 10.49
C VAL A 171 -1.42 -1.66 9.99
N PHE A 172 -0.98 -0.45 10.26
CA PHE A 172 0.31 0.09 9.87
C PHE A 172 1.21 0.31 11.07
N SER A 173 2.50 0.06 10.92
CA SER A 173 3.51 0.43 11.91
C SER A 173 3.90 1.91 11.78
N TRP A 174 3.80 2.47 10.59
CA TRP A 174 4.03 3.88 10.32
C TRP A 174 2.72 4.67 10.23
N PRO A 175 2.71 5.95 10.62
CA PRO A 175 1.54 6.82 10.48
C PRO A 175 1.39 7.29 9.03
N VAL A 176 1.10 6.36 8.13
CA VAL A 176 1.10 6.52 6.65
C VAL A 176 0.14 7.60 6.14
N GLN A 177 -0.89 7.97 6.93
CA GLN A 177 -1.83 9.04 6.64
C GLN A 177 -1.24 10.44 6.83
N LYS A 178 -0.04 10.56 7.44
CA LYS A 178 0.64 11.85 7.61
C LYS A 178 1.14 12.38 6.28
N LYS A 179 1.37 13.67 6.25
CA LYS A 179 1.95 14.34 5.08
C LYS A 179 3.38 13.85 4.81
N ALA A 180 3.74 13.76 3.54
CA ALA A 180 5.06 13.26 3.12
C ALA A 180 6.23 13.94 3.86
N TRP A 181 6.19 15.26 4.07
CA TRP A 181 7.26 15.99 4.76
C TRP A 181 7.44 15.55 6.23
N GLU A 182 6.37 15.13 6.92
CA GLU A 182 6.44 14.59 8.29
C GLU A 182 7.13 13.23 8.28
N LEU A 183 6.72 12.33 7.39
CA LEU A 183 7.31 11.00 7.22
C LEU A 183 8.79 11.09 6.84
N ILE A 184 9.14 11.99 5.91
CA ILE A 184 10.53 12.27 5.52
C ILE A 184 11.34 12.75 6.73
N SER A 185 10.76 13.60 7.57
CA SER A 185 11.42 14.09 8.77
C SER A 185 11.67 12.97 9.79
N MET A 186 10.69 12.09 10.00
CA MET A 186 10.84 10.90 10.86
C MET A 186 11.92 9.97 10.32
N LEU A 187 11.89 9.66 9.03
CA LEU A 187 12.88 8.79 8.39
C LEU A 187 14.32 9.35 8.51
N LYS A 188 14.49 10.67 8.30
CA LYS A 188 15.81 11.33 8.44
C LYS A 188 16.35 11.32 9.87
N ARG A 189 15.47 11.29 10.88
CA ARG A 189 15.86 11.19 12.30
C ARG A 189 16.05 9.76 12.78
N GLY A 190 15.76 8.76 11.93
CA GLY A 190 15.78 7.36 12.32
C GLY A 190 14.70 7.02 13.36
N GLU A 191 13.60 7.77 13.37
CA GLU A 191 12.48 7.52 14.28
C GLU A 191 11.66 6.33 13.79
N VAL A 192 11.52 5.32 14.62
CA VAL A 192 10.59 4.21 14.42
C VAL A 192 9.34 4.49 15.28
N PRO A 193 8.14 4.46 14.70
CA PRO A 193 6.92 4.68 15.46
C PRO A 193 6.74 3.64 16.56
N GLU A 194 6.41 4.08 17.77
CA GLU A 194 6.15 3.20 18.93
C GLU A 194 4.74 2.58 18.87
N THR A 195 3.79 3.30 18.27
CA THR A 195 2.39 2.90 18.22
C THR A 195 1.95 2.60 16.81
N LYS A 196 1.18 1.54 16.65
CA LYS A 196 0.58 1.17 15.37
C LYS A 196 -0.69 1.98 15.10
N THR A 197 -1.00 2.15 13.84
CA THR A 197 -2.17 2.90 13.38
C THR A 197 -3.07 1.96 12.57
N ALA A 198 -4.32 1.81 12.98
CA ALA A 198 -5.32 1.09 12.19
C ALA A 198 -6.10 2.09 11.33
N ILE A 199 -6.27 1.79 10.05
CA ILE A 199 -6.94 2.66 9.09
C ILE A 199 -8.04 1.87 8.41
N LEU A 200 -9.26 2.40 8.49
CA LEU A 200 -10.43 1.91 7.79
C LEU A 200 -10.56 2.63 6.44
N PHE A 201 -10.72 1.87 5.36
CA PHE A 201 -10.96 2.34 4.00
C PHE A 201 -12.40 2.05 3.62
N ASP A 202 -13.19 3.09 3.33
CA ASP A 202 -14.58 2.98 2.92
C ASP A 202 -14.72 3.21 1.41
N TYR A 203 -15.07 2.16 0.68
CA TYR A 203 -15.18 2.19 -0.78
C TYR A 203 -16.53 2.63 -1.31
N GLN A 204 -17.56 2.74 -0.46
CA GLN A 204 -18.88 3.24 -0.85
C GLN A 204 -18.92 4.77 -0.83
N ASN A 205 -18.13 5.39 0.05
CA ASN A 205 -18.03 6.85 0.19
C ASN A 205 -16.67 7.33 -0.30
N ARG A 206 -16.48 7.32 -1.62
CA ARG A 206 -15.24 7.78 -2.25
C ARG A 206 -15.18 9.30 -2.34
N ASP A 207 -13.96 9.82 -2.31
CA ASP A 207 -13.70 11.23 -2.62
C ASP A 207 -14.04 11.51 -4.08
N ARG A 208 -14.84 12.57 -4.32
CA ARG A 208 -15.36 12.88 -5.67
C ARG A 208 -14.31 13.38 -6.65
N LEU A 209 -13.18 13.90 -6.19
CA LEU A 209 -12.13 14.46 -7.03
C LEU A 209 -11.08 13.42 -7.37
N THR A 210 -10.68 12.62 -6.38
CA THR A 210 -9.57 11.66 -6.51
C THR A 210 -10.04 10.24 -6.75
N ASP A 211 -11.34 9.95 -6.52
CA ASP A 211 -11.91 8.59 -6.50
C ASP A 211 -11.24 7.66 -5.47
N ASN A 212 -10.56 8.22 -4.49
CA ASN A 212 -9.97 7.47 -3.40
C ASN A 212 -11.02 7.05 -2.38
N ALA A 213 -10.81 5.91 -1.73
CA ALA A 213 -11.61 5.49 -0.58
C ALA A 213 -11.54 6.56 0.51
N ARG A 214 -12.65 6.82 1.18
CA ARG A 214 -12.65 7.62 2.40
C ARG A 214 -11.95 6.84 3.50
N THR A 215 -11.05 7.49 4.24
CA THR A 215 -10.29 6.84 5.31
C THR A 215 -10.63 7.40 6.68
N ALA A 216 -10.57 6.55 7.70
CA ALA A 216 -10.64 6.94 9.10
C ALA A 216 -9.56 6.19 9.89
N VAL A 217 -8.87 6.91 10.78
CA VAL A 217 -8.05 6.26 11.81
C VAL A 217 -8.97 5.71 12.86
N VAL A 218 -8.82 4.43 13.19
CA VAL A 218 -9.68 3.74 14.13
C VAL A 218 -8.86 3.15 15.28
N GLU A 219 -9.52 3.01 16.42
CA GLU A 219 -8.98 2.28 17.57
C GLU A 219 -9.39 0.81 17.45
N LEU A 220 -8.42 -0.10 17.52
CA LEU A 220 -8.69 -1.53 17.59
C LEU A 220 -9.00 -1.93 19.03
N PRO A 221 -9.96 -2.87 19.25
CA PRO A 221 -10.19 -3.45 20.57
C PRO A 221 -8.90 -3.99 21.15
N THR A 222 -8.66 -3.70 22.43
CA THR A 222 -7.48 -4.25 23.10
C THR A 222 -7.74 -5.70 23.52
N ALA A 223 -6.70 -6.54 23.53
CA ALA A 223 -6.82 -7.94 23.94
C ALA A 223 -7.39 -8.12 25.38
N ALA A 224 -7.47 -7.04 26.16
CA ALA A 224 -8.07 -7.01 27.49
C ALA A 224 -9.61 -6.86 27.46
N ASP A 225 -10.17 -6.37 26.35
CA ASP A 225 -11.60 -6.14 26.17
C ASP A 225 -12.32 -7.35 25.53
N ALA A 226 -11.56 -8.34 25.08
CA ALA A 226 -12.10 -9.57 24.50
C ALA A 226 -12.86 -10.35 25.60
N LYS A 227 -14.20 -10.32 25.57
CA LYS A 227 -15.02 -11.23 26.36
C LYS A 227 -14.63 -12.67 26.02
N PRO A 228 -14.43 -13.55 27.03
CA PRO A 228 -14.13 -14.95 26.77
C PRO A 228 -15.27 -15.55 25.93
N THR A 229 -14.94 -15.97 24.72
CA THR A 229 -15.82 -16.77 23.87
C THR A 229 -16.23 -18.01 24.66
N ALA A 230 -17.51 -18.12 24.98
CA ALA A 230 -18.13 -19.30 25.59
C ALA A 230 -17.94 -20.50 24.67
N GLY A 231 -16.86 -21.29 24.87
CA GLY A 231 -16.52 -22.42 24.00
C GLY A 231 -15.27 -23.18 24.39
N GLN A 232 -14.80 -23.09 25.64
CA GLN A 232 -13.88 -24.07 26.20
C GLN A 232 -14.47 -24.60 27.50
N ALA A 233 -15.44 -25.52 27.38
CA ALA A 233 -15.78 -26.42 28.47
C ALA A 233 -14.55 -27.31 28.71
N THR A 234 -13.89 -27.06 29.84
CA THR A 234 -12.82 -27.84 30.39
C THR A 234 -13.26 -29.30 30.54
N VAL A 235 -12.62 -30.19 29.77
CA VAL A 235 -12.55 -31.61 30.11
C VAL A 235 -11.52 -31.77 31.20
N ALA A 236 -11.95 -31.55 32.46
CA ALA A 236 -11.21 -31.81 33.66
C ALA A 236 -12.18 -32.10 34.78
N ASP A 237 -12.89 -33.26 34.72
CA ASP A 237 -13.55 -33.92 35.83
C ASP A 237 -14.09 -35.30 35.33
N ALA A 238 -13.19 -36.22 35.07
CA ALA A 238 -13.53 -37.64 34.91
C ALA A 238 -12.34 -38.56 35.16
N GLU A 239 -11.62 -38.35 36.28
CA GLU A 239 -10.70 -39.35 36.81
C GLU A 239 -10.65 -39.26 38.34
N ALA A 240 -11.74 -39.65 38.99
CA ALA A 240 -11.70 -39.95 40.44
C ALA A 240 -12.96 -40.71 40.87
N VAL A 241 -13.21 -41.91 40.32
CA VAL A 241 -13.99 -42.95 41.01
C VAL A 241 -13.68 -44.29 40.31
N THR A 242 -12.74 -45.02 40.79
CA THR A 242 -12.76 -46.49 40.94
C THR A 242 -11.40 -47.00 41.42
N ALA A 243 -11.23 -46.89 42.73
CA ALA A 243 -10.23 -47.69 43.43
C ALA A 243 -10.78 -48.02 44.83
N THR A 244 -11.73 -48.90 44.90
CA THR A 244 -11.98 -49.69 46.15
C THR A 244 -12.75 -50.97 45.76
N GLY A 245 -12.15 -52.08 46.07
CA GLY A 245 -12.96 -53.20 46.41
C GLY A 245 -12.62 -54.57 45.82
N LYS A 246 -11.91 -55.36 46.66
CA LYS A 246 -11.97 -56.82 46.79
C LYS A 246 -11.07 -57.62 45.85
N GLY A 247 -10.15 -58.45 46.29
CA GLY A 247 -10.03 -59.21 47.56
C GLY A 247 -10.68 -60.56 47.43
N ALA A 248 -9.81 -61.58 47.46
CA ALA A 248 -10.01 -62.96 47.92
C ALA A 248 -10.59 -64.04 46.93
N ALA A 249 -9.87 -65.09 46.99
CA ALA A 249 -10.22 -66.53 46.93
C ALA A 249 -10.22 -67.22 45.53
N ASP A 250 -9.43 -68.04 45.43
CA ASP A 250 -8.94 -69.44 45.32
C ASP A 250 -7.93 -69.59 44.20
#